data_16f81f4af4b746f5c982f4098be2ec1c
#
_entry.id   16f81f4af4b746f5c982f4098be2ec1c
#
_cell.length_a   1.000
_cell.length_b   1.000
_cell.length_c   1.000
_cell.angle_alpha   90.00
_cell.angle_beta   90.00
_cell.angle_gamma   90.00
#
_symmetry.space_group_name_H-M   'P 1'
#
loop_
_entity.id
_entity.type
_entity.pdbx_description
1 polymer ?
#
loop_
_entity_poly.entity_id
_entity_poly.type
_entity_poly.pdbx_seq_one_letter_code
_entity_poly.pdbx_strand_id
1 'polypeptide(L)'
;DRKSAKNLAGFTIQCQPKGEQPYYIHNMLRFETPANHAQDPAEPATSSINAPIHKFRWVHVPGQVHQGIKPFLGEYTYTVTPRYFDEHGSLQPVDPKLSASVAIDVDGFEKQGLELGFTRGYTQSQAFVRHFGLKARIQPNGKDLIFDTSQESGVNATGEHFTYRDEYEWLGFTAREKIFALLNEVLNSQDLRLDVFAYDLNEPDLIEILLKLGKQGRVRIILDNAALHHSTSAPKAEDKFEKLFGEKKLIKRGKFGRYAHDKVFIVRGKGNGSAKKVLTGSTNFSVTGLYVNSNHVLIFNDPQVAGFYAGVFDESWNDDVKKANFVKSAWATKPFSVTSSQTPATTITFSPHEEGFASTILQGIVDRIKKEGQAGKSVGSVLFAVMQIDTGKSDVYNALNDLHKQQNIFSYGISDSPRGIALYPLGQKTGVLVTGKPVSTQLPPPFNQVPNIGGVGHQVHHKFVVCGFNGPDPVVYCGSSNLALGGEEENGDNLLAIHDGDVATVFAIEALTLVDHFDFLDRSAKGKGAKKKPPPALKTAAAVAAGWFLSTDDKWAEKYFDPKDLHSVDRLLFA
;
A
#
# COMPACT_ATOMS: atom_id res chain seq x y z
N ASP A 1 25.86 -20.87 -2.29
CA ASP A 1 25.54 -22.30 -2.15
C ASP A 1 25.47 -22.67 -0.65
N ARG A 2 25.05 -23.90 -0.31
CA ARG A 2 24.92 -24.34 1.09
C ARG A 2 26.27 -24.40 1.83
N LYS A 3 27.38 -24.64 1.11
CA LYS A 3 28.70 -24.67 1.73
C LYS A 3 29.09 -23.29 2.22
N SER A 4 28.81 -22.26 1.43
CA SER A 4 29.01 -20.85 1.80
C SER A 4 28.08 -20.38 2.91
N ALA A 5 26.99 -21.11 3.19
CA ALA A 5 26.06 -20.79 4.26
C ALA A 5 26.39 -21.50 5.60
N LYS A 6 27.48 -22.28 5.67
CA LYS A 6 27.93 -22.88 6.93
C LYS A 6 28.32 -21.78 7.90
N ASN A 7 27.75 -21.82 9.12
CA ASN A 7 27.91 -20.82 10.19
C ASN A 7 27.39 -19.41 9.79
N LEU A 8 26.54 -19.29 8.76
CA LEU A 8 26.00 -18.00 8.33
C LEU A 8 25.14 -17.39 9.45
N ALA A 9 25.58 -16.24 9.98
CA ALA A 9 24.88 -15.48 11.00
C ALA A 9 23.86 -14.47 10.41
N GLY A 10 23.76 -14.37 9.08
CA GLY A 10 22.88 -13.42 8.42
C GLY A 10 23.64 -12.38 7.59
N PHE A 11 22.99 -11.26 7.36
CA PHE A 11 23.53 -10.18 6.55
C PHE A 11 23.52 -8.86 7.30
N THR A 12 24.62 -8.14 7.26
CA THR A 12 24.71 -6.73 7.65
C THR A 12 24.46 -5.89 6.40
N ILE A 13 23.61 -4.87 6.52
CA ILE A 13 23.33 -3.93 5.43
C ILE A 13 23.65 -2.52 5.91
N GLN A 14 24.63 -1.90 5.26
CA GLN A 14 24.93 -0.49 5.41
C GLN A 14 24.26 0.29 4.28
N CYS A 15 23.66 1.40 4.61
CA CYS A 15 22.98 2.30 3.70
C CYS A 15 23.67 3.67 3.76
N GLN A 16 23.99 4.23 2.60
CA GLN A 16 24.59 5.56 2.49
C GLN A 16 23.83 6.39 1.46
N PRO A 17 22.99 7.35 1.89
CA PRO A 17 22.47 8.38 1.01
C PRO A 17 23.61 9.28 0.52
N LYS A 18 23.54 9.73 -0.72
CA LYS A 18 24.59 10.55 -1.35
C LYS A 18 24.79 11.86 -0.59
N GLY A 19 25.99 12.09 -0.14
CA GLY A 19 26.35 13.28 0.63
C GLY A 19 26.00 13.22 2.12
N GLU A 20 25.38 12.14 2.60
CA GLU A 20 25.02 11.92 3.99
C GLU A 20 25.97 10.90 4.65
N GLN A 21 25.90 10.82 5.99
CA GLN A 21 26.65 9.80 6.73
C GLN A 21 26.04 8.42 6.51
N PRO A 22 26.86 7.36 6.34
CA PRO A 22 26.36 6.00 6.26
C PRO A 22 25.77 5.56 7.59
N TYR A 23 24.78 4.68 7.54
CA TYR A 23 24.17 4.04 8.69
C TYR A 23 23.85 2.58 8.42
N TYR A 24 23.70 1.79 9.47
CA TYR A 24 23.25 0.40 9.34
C TYR A 24 21.74 0.33 9.46
N ILE A 25 21.08 -0.38 8.52
CA ILE A 25 19.64 -0.59 8.66
C ILE A 25 19.33 -1.47 9.87
N HIS A 26 18.18 -1.20 10.50
CA HIS A 26 17.80 -1.94 11.71
C HIS A 26 17.05 -3.22 11.37
N ASN A 27 17.41 -4.31 12.07
CA ASN A 27 16.64 -5.53 12.09
C ASN A 27 15.42 -5.35 13.02
N MET A 28 14.38 -6.16 12.82
CA MET A 28 13.22 -6.23 13.72
C MET A 28 13.55 -7.00 15.01
N LEU A 29 14.54 -7.89 14.95
CA LEU A 29 14.97 -8.76 16.05
C LEU A 29 16.40 -8.42 16.49
N ARG A 30 16.74 -8.83 17.70
CA ARG A 30 18.09 -8.78 18.27
C ARG A 30 18.46 -10.14 18.87
N PHE A 31 19.70 -10.35 19.22
CA PHE A 31 20.10 -11.50 20.03
C PHE A 31 19.54 -11.39 21.47
N GLU A 32 19.33 -12.53 22.12
CA GLU A 32 18.84 -12.57 23.52
C GLU A 32 19.84 -11.90 24.47
N THR A 33 21.14 -12.12 24.25
CA THR A 33 22.25 -11.49 24.96
C THR A 33 23.03 -10.57 24.02
N PRO A 34 22.56 -9.34 23.73
CA PRO A 34 23.16 -8.48 22.73
C PRO A 34 24.64 -8.16 22.97
N ALA A 35 25.04 -8.03 24.25
CA ALA A 35 26.42 -7.72 24.59
C ALA A 35 27.45 -8.75 24.09
N ASN A 36 27.04 -10.03 23.96
CA ASN A 36 27.90 -11.10 23.45
C ASN A 36 28.14 -11.03 21.92
N HIS A 37 27.33 -10.24 21.23
CA HIS A 37 27.34 -10.15 19.76
C HIS A 37 27.55 -8.72 19.25
N ALA A 38 27.72 -7.74 20.15
CA ALA A 38 27.93 -6.36 19.77
C ALA A 38 29.25 -6.19 19.02
N GLN A 39 29.16 -5.74 17.78
CA GLN A 39 30.32 -5.40 16.93
C GLN A 39 30.59 -3.90 16.97
N ASP A 40 29.56 -3.10 17.15
CA ASP A 40 29.65 -1.66 17.38
C ASP A 40 28.75 -1.29 18.59
N PRO A 41 29.35 -1.00 19.76
CA PRO A 41 28.60 -0.62 20.95
C PRO A 41 27.88 0.74 20.84
N ALA A 42 28.28 1.60 19.87
CA ALA A 42 27.61 2.87 19.61
C ALA A 42 26.28 2.69 18.85
N GLU A 43 26.13 1.57 18.14
CA GLU A 43 24.93 1.22 17.41
C GLU A 43 23.91 0.48 18.30
N PRO A 44 22.60 0.66 18.06
CA PRO A 44 21.56 -0.09 18.77
C PRO A 44 21.73 -1.60 18.64
N ALA A 45 21.26 -2.35 19.63
CA ALA A 45 21.27 -3.82 19.61
C ALA A 45 20.49 -4.44 18.44
N THR A 46 19.63 -3.67 17.78
CA THR A 46 18.87 -4.06 16.57
C THR A 46 19.53 -3.60 15.28
N SER A 47 20.60 -2.82 15.31
CA SER A 47 21.36 -2.47 14.11
C SER A 47 21.90 -3.72 13.43
N SER A 48 21.85 -3.80 12.11
CA SER A 48 22.29 -5.00 11.37
C SER A 48 23.79 -5.31 11.54
N ILE A 49 24.60 -4.38 12.02
CA ILE A 49 25.99 -4.65 12.41
C ILE A 49 26.04 -5.54 13.68
N ASN A 50 25.11 -5.34 14.64
CA ASN A 50 25.02 -6.08 15.90
C ASN A 50 24.00 -7.24 15.82
N ALA A 51 23.03 -7.17 14.91
CA ALA A 51 21.93 -8.11 14.75
C ALA A 51 21.70 -8.40 13.25
N PRO A 52 22.52 -9.27 12.62
CA PRO A 52 22.40 -9.57 11.18
C PRO A 52 21.02 -10.05 10.77
N ILE A 53 20.61 -9.72 9.55
CA ILE A 53 19.30 -10.04 9.02
C ILE A 53 19.25 -11.51 8.61
N HIS A 54 18.35 -12.30 9.19
CA HIS A 54 18.15 -13.73 8.92
C HIS A 54 17.16 -13.97 7.75
N LYS A 55 17.34 -13.23 6.65
CA LYS A 55 16.53 -13.36 5.43
C LYS A 55 17.43 -13.12 4.21
N PHE A 56 17.06 -13.70 3.07
CA PHE A 56 17.71 -13.44 1.77
C PHE A 56 17.10 -12.25 1.03
N ARG A 57 16.12 -11.57 1.61
CA ARG A 57 15.53 -10.32 1.12
C ARG A 57 15.29 -9.34 2.26
N TRP A 58 15.34 -8.08 1.96
CA TRP A 58 15.00 -7.01 2.88
C TRP A 58 14.33 -5.86 2.13
N VAL A 59 13.29 -5.29 2.72
CA VAL A 59 12.67 -4.06 2.23
C VAL A 59 13.12 -2.92 3.13
N HIS A 60 13.74 -1.91 2.55
CA HIS A 60 14.09 -0.68 3.25
C HIS A 60 13.14 0.44 2.85
N VAL A 61 12.57 1.10 3.84
CA VAL A 61 11.75 2.30 3.66
C VAL A 61 12.53 3.48 4.21
N PRO A 62 13.08 4.37 3.37
CA PRO A 62 13.81 5.56 3.81
C PRO A 62 12.98 6.47 4.71
N GLY A 63 13.63 7.26 5.56
CA GLY A 63 12.97 8.24 6.42
C GLY A 63 12.35 7.71 7.70
N GLN A 64 12.67 6.47 8.11
CA GLN A 64 12.19 5.94 9.39
C GLN A 64 13.05 6.41 10.58
N VAL A 65 14.07 5.65 10.94
CA VAL A 65 14.84 5.91 12.17
C VAL A 65 15.98 6.90 11.97
N HIS A 66 16.59 6.89 10.77
CA HIS A 66 17.85 7.62 10.51
C HIS A 66 17.65 8.99 9.87
N GLN A 67 16.51 9.24 9.22
CA GLN A 67 16.27 10.45 8.41
C GLN A 67 15.10 11.30 8.88
N GLY A 68 14.45 10.94 9.98
CA GLY A 68 13.30 11.66 10.50
C GLY A 68 12.06 11.57 9.59
N ILE A 69 11.26 12.64 9.56
CA ILE A 69 9.96 12.67 8.87
C ILE A 69 10.13 12.76 7.35
N LYS A 70 11.11 13.55 6.88
CA LYS A 70 11.40 13.75 5.46
C LYS A 70 12.63 12.95 5.06
N PRO A 71 12.48 11.84 4.32
CA PRO A 71 13.62 11.09 3.84
C PRO A 71 14.41 11.89 2.80
N PHE A 72 15.70 11.63 2.72
CA PHE A 72 16.50 12.06 1.58
C PHE A 72 15.96 11.35 0.32
N LEU A 73 15.81 12.10 -0.76
CA LEU A 73 15.51 11.57 -2.10
C LEU A 73 16.75 11.71 -2.97
N GLY A 74 17.07 10.68 -3.75
CA GLY A 74 18.23 10.63 -4.61
C GLY A 74 18.99 9.30 -4.49
N GLU A 75 20.28 9.32 -4.84
CA GLU A 75 21.11 8.11 -4.87
C GLU A 75 21.45 7.58 -3.48
N TYR A 76 21.17 6.30 -3.28
CA TYR A 76 21.54 5.53 -2.09
C TYR A 76 22.49 4.39 -2.49
N THR A 77 23.62 4.26 -1.78
CA THR A 77 24.49 3.07 -1.90
C THR A 77 24.18 2.10 -0.77
N TYR A 78 23.77 0.89 -1.13
CA TYR A 78 23.59 -0.21 -0.20
C TYR A 78 24.78 -1.16 -0.29
N THR A 79 25.39 -1.45 0.87
CA THR A 79 26.48 -2.41 1.00
C THR A 79 26.03 -3.57 1.86
N VAL A 80 25.95 -4.76 1.27
CA VAL A 80 25.54 -5.99 1.93
C VAL A 80 26.74 -6.87 2.21
N THR A 81 26.88 -7.31 3.46
CA THR A 81 28.00 -8.18 3.90
C THR A 81 27.43 -9.40 4.61
N PRO A 82 27.69 -10.64 4.14
CA PRO A 82 27.37 -11.85 4.87
C PRO A 82 28.20 -11.91 6.16
N ARG A 83 27.57 -12.36 7.23
CA ARG A 83 28.17 -12.47 8.56
C ARG A 83 28.22 -13.93 8.98
N TYR A 84 29.20 -14.29 9.76
CA TYR A 84 29.41 -15.66 10.20
C TYR A 84 29.60 -15.75 11.71
N PHE A 85 29.21 -16.88 12.29
CA PHE A 85 29.55 -17.24 13.66
C PHE A 85 30.89 -17.98 13.69
N ASP A 86 31.62 -17.83 14.78
CA ASP A 86 32.75 -18.70 15.12
C ASP A 86 32.25 -20.06 15.67
N GLU A 87 33.18 -20.91 16.08
CA GLU A 87 32.91 -22.22 16.64
C GLU A 87 32.18 -22.17 18.01
N HIS A 88 32.19 -21.02 18.66
CA HIS A 88 31.53 -20.77 19.94
C HIS A 88 30.16 -20.07 19.77
N GLY A 89 29.71 -19.81 18.56
CA GLY A 89 28.46 -19.11 18.26
C GLY A 89 28.55 -17.58 18.45
N SER A 90 29.76 -17.03 18.55
CA SER A 90 29.97 -15.58 18.61
C SER A 90 30.02 -14.98 17.20
N LEU A 91 29.43 -13.79 17.03
CA LEU A 91 29.44 -13.10 15.74
C LEU A 91 30.85 -12.61 15.40
N GLN A 92 31.38 -13.05 14.26
CA GLN A 92 32.69 -12.62 13.77
C GLN A 92 32.64 -11.16 13.27
N PRO A 93 33.78 -10.43 13.26
CA PRO A 93 33.90 -9.11 12.65
C PRO A 93 33.44 -9.08 11.18
N VAL A 94 33.08 -7.90 10.68
CA VAL A 94 32.77 -7.68 9.27
C VAL A 94 34.02 -7.94 8.44
N ASP A 95 33.90 -8.77 7.41
CA ASP A 95 34.94 -8.92 6.38
C ASP A 95 34.56 -8.11 5.13
N PRO A 96 35.20 -6.96 4.88
CA PRO A 96 34.89 -6.13 3.71
C PRO A 96 35.10 -6.82 2.36
N LYS A 97 35.91 -7.88 2.33
CA LYS A 97 36.17 -8.64 1.08
C LYS A 97 34.95 -9.45 0.63
N LEU A 98 33.98 -9.68 1.53
CA LEU A 98 32.76 -10.39 1.24
C LEU A 98 31.61 -9.42 0.90
N SER A 99 31.85 -8.11 0.97
CA SER A 99 30.82 -7.10 0.73
C SER A 99 30.53 -6.94 -0.77
N ALA A 100 29.26 -6.72 -1.08
CA ALA A 100 28.80 -6.28 -2.39
C ALA A 100 27.97 -5.00 -2.23
N SER A 101 28.13 -4.06 -3.17
CA SER A 101 27.45 -2.77 -3.12
C SER A 101 26.64 -2.55 -4.39
N VAL A 102 25.50 -1.86 -4.24
CA VAL A 102 24.66 -1.39 -5.34
C VAL A 102 24.20 0.04 -5.05
N ALA A 103 24.22 0.88 -6.08
CA ALA A 103 23.61 2.21 -6.03
C ALA A 103 22.19 2.16 -6.62
N ILE A 104 21.24 2.77 -5.95
CA ILE A 104 19.84 2.83 -6.33
C ILE A 104 19.35 4.27 -6.12
N ASP A 105 18.69 4.84 -7.12
CA ASP A 105 18.01 6.11 -6.96
C ASP A 105 16.68 5.87 -6.23
N VAL A 106 16.49 6.55 -5.11
CA VAL A 106 15.26 6.55 -4.32
C VAL A 106 14.56 7.88 -4.54
N ASP A 107 13.47 7.83 -5.29
CA ASP A 107 12.66 9.00 -5.62
C ASP A 107 11.19 8.61 -5.75
N GLY A 108 10.33 9.62 -5.96
CA GLY A 108 8.96 9.37 -6.37
C GLY A 108 8.93 8.64 -7.71
N PHE A 109 8.17 7.55 -7.80
CA PHE A 109 8.13 6.76 -9.03
C PHE A 109 7.49 7.54 -10.17
N GLU A 110 8.26 7.69 -11.24
CA GLU A 110 7.79 8.22 -12.52
C GLU A 110 8.42 7.42 -13.65
N LYS A 111 7.60 6.96 -14.60
CA LYS A 111 8.07 6.31 -15.81
C LYS A 111 7.25 6.76 -17.01
N GLN A 112 7.93 7.36 -17.99
CA GLN A 112 7.24 8.02 -19.11
C GLN A 112 6.25 9.06 -18.52
N GLY A 113 5.00 9.07 -18.91
CA GLY A 113 3.99 9.96 -18.34
C GLY A 113 3.19 9.36 -17.17
N LEU A 114 3.56 8.20 -16.65
CA LEU A 114 2.93 7.57 -15.49
C LEU A 114 3.68 7.89 -14.20
N GLU A 115 2.98 8.51 -13.25
CA GLU A 115 3.44 8.67 -11.89
C GLU A 115 2.65 7.76 -10.96
N LEU A 116 3.31 7.22 -9.94
CA LEU A 116 2.73 6.32 -8.96
C LEU A 116 3.02 6.81 -7.55
N GLY A 117 2.02 6.78 -6.68
CA GLY A 117 2.17 7.11 -5.26
C GLY A 117 1.41 6.14 -4.37
N PHE A 118 1.92 5.97 -3.14
CA PHE A 118 1.31 5.14 -2.09
C PHE A 118 1.06 5.96 -0.84
N THR A 119 0.01 5.61 -0.11
CA THR A 119 -0.17 6.06 1.28
C THR A 119 0.58 5.10 2.20
N ARG A 120 1.09 5.56 3.33
CA ARG A 120 1.69 4.66 4.33
C ARG A 120 0.63 3.87 5.09
N GLY A 121 -0.45 4.54 5.53
CA GLY A 121 -1.53 3.91 6.28
C GLY A 121 -1.11 3.23 7.60
N TYR A 122 0.04 3.58 8.17
CA TYR A 122 0.64 2.89 9.33
C TYR A 122 0.36 3.58 10.66
N THR A 123 -0.86 4.04 10.88
CA THR A 123 -1.28 4.68 12.14
C THR A 123 -1.08 3.81 13.38
N GLN A 124 -1.05 2.49 13.20
CA GLN A 124 -0.81 1.52 14.28
C GLN A 124 0.65 1.07 14.36
N SER A 125 1.59 1.80 13.76
CA SER A 125 3.00 1.45 13.77
C SER A 125 3.76 2.08 14.94
N GLN A 126 4.86 1.44 15.36
CA GLN A 126 5.80 2.05 16.31
C GLN A 126 6.39 3.35 15.76
N ALA A 127 6.58 3.44 14.44
CA ALA A 127 7.11 4.62 13.80
C ALA A 127 6.16 5.82 13.99
N PHE A 128 4.84 5.63 13.77
CA PHE A 128 3.85 6.67 14.02
C PHE A 128 3.89 7.17 15.48
N VAL A 129 3.88 6.23 16.44
CA VAL A 129 3.90 6.59 17.87
C VAL A 129 5.20 7.28 18.29
N ARG A 130 6.34 6.87 17.75
CA ARG A 130 7.62 7.53 18.03
C ARG A 130 7.66 8.96 17.50
N HIS A 131 7.12 9.18 16.28
CA HIS A 131 7.10 10.50 15.67
C HIS A 131 6.10 11.44 16.35
N PHE A 132 4.85 10.99 16.52
CA PHE A 132 3.74 11.87 16.85
C PHE A 132 3.19 11.70 18.26
N GLY A 133 3.62 10.65 18.97
CA GLY A 133 3.22 10.37 20.34
C GLY A 133 2.01 9.44 20.46
N LEU A 134 1.84 8.88 21.68
CA LEU A 134 0.77 7.93 22.00
C LEU A 134 -0.64 8.55 21.97
N LYS A 135 -0.75 9.87 22.08
CA LYS A 135 -2.02 10.60 22.15
C LYS A 135 -2.34 11.33 20.86
N ALA A 136 -1.48 11.21 19.84
CA ALA A 136 -1.70 11.84 18.55
C ALA A 136 -3.03 11.40 17.94
N ARG A 137 -3.71 12.33 17.27
CA ARG A 137 -5.03 12.13 16.67
C ARG A 137 -5.02 12.60 15.23
N ILE A 138 -5.56 11.80 14.34
CA ILE A 138 -5.65 12.16 12.91
C ILE A 138 -6.70 13.24 12.62
N GLN A 139 -7.62 13.48 13.53
CA GLN A 139 -8.62 14.53 13.39
C GLN A 139 -9.12 15.02 14.75
N PRO A 140 -9.61 16.28 14.84
CA PRO A 140 -10.22 16.79 16.05
C PRO A 140 -11.45 15.99 16.47
N ASN A 141 -11.87 16.12 17.75
CA ASN A 141 -13.08 15.48 18.27
C ASN A 141 -14.39 16.07 17.70
N GLY A 142 -14.31 17.11 16.89
CA GLY A 142 -15.46 17.77 16.28
C GLY A 142 -16.10 16.95 15.17
N LYS A 143 -17.31 17.36 14.77
CA LYS A 143 -18.04 16.83 13.61
C LYS A 143 -17.90 17.74 12.39
N ASP A 144 -16.99 18.71 12.44
CA ASP A 144 -16.80 19.67 11.36
C ASP A 144 -16.10 19.01 10.19
N LEU A 145 -16.58 19.32 9.00
CA LEU A 145 -15.99 18.80 7.76
C LEU A 145 -14.66 19.49 7.44
N ILE A 146 -14.56 20.76 7.79
CA ILE A 146 -13.36 21.58 7.61
C ILE A 146 -12.82 21.95 8.99
N PHE A 147 -11.55 21.75 9.17
CA PHE A 147 -10.78 22.17 10.34
C PHE A 147 -9.38 22.60 9.93
N ASP A 148 -8.77 23.42 10.73
CA ASP A 148 -7.41 23.91 10.49
C ASP A 148 -6.38 22.81 10.76
N THR A 149 -5.75 22.32 9.70
CA THR A 149 -4.72 21.25 9.79
C THR A 149 -3.40 21.73 10.37
N SER A 150 -3.20 23.05 10.57
CA SER A 150 -2.04 23.60 11.27
C SER A 150 -2.17 23.54 12.80
N GLN A 151 -3.32 23.14 13.33
CA GLN A 151 -3.50 22.94 14.77
C GLN A 151 -2.72 21.74 15.27
N GLU A 152 -2.30 21.80 16.54
CA GLU A 152 -1.60 20.72 17.21
C GLU A 152 -2.46 19.43 17.26
N SER A 153 -1.86 18.32 16.84
CA SER A 153 -2.44 16.99 16.87
C SER A 153 -1.88 16.10 17.96
N GLY A 154 -0.62 16.33 18.35
CA GLY A 154 0.07 15.52 19.34
C GLY A 154 1.44 16.04 19.76
N VAL A 155 1.96 15.41 20.82
CA VAL A 155 3.31 15.64 21.32
C VAL A 155 3.98 14.29 21.52
N ASN A 156 5.21 14.13 21.01
CA ASN A 156 5.95 12.89 21.14
C ASN A 156 6.65 12.75 22.52
N ALA A 157 7.34 11.64 22.74
CA ALA A 157 8.01 11.34 24.00
C ALA A 157 9.20 12.26 24.30
N THR A 158 9.75 12.97 23.28
CA THR A 158 10.83 13.94 23.43
C THR A 158 10.31 15.37 23.67
N GLY A 159 8.98 15.57 23.69
CA GLY A 159 8.36 16.88 23.90
C GLY A 159 8.23 17.72 22.62
N GLU A 160 8.41 17.11 21.46
CA GLU A 160 8.20 17.77 20.16
C GLU A 160 6.72 17.82 19.82
N HIS A 161 6.26 18.99 19.37
CA HIS A 161 4.86 19.25 19.01
C HIS A 161 4.65 19.06 17.52
N PHE A 162 3.56 18.42 17.14
CA PHE A 162 3.19 18.15 15.76
C PHE A 162 1.77 18.61 15.46
N THR A 163 1.55 18.98 14.19
CA THR A 163 0.24 19.38 13.68
C THR A 163 -0.44 18.23 12.94
N TYR A 164 -1.76 18.35 12.68
CA TYR A 164 -2.45 17.42 11.78
C TYR A 164 -1.80 17.37 10.41
N ARG A 165 -1.27 18.50 9.91
CA ARG A 165 -0.58 18.55 8.62
C ARG A 165 0.70 17.72 8.60
N ASP A 166 1.49 17.74 9.67
CA ASP A 166 2.70 16.92 9.79
C ASP A 166 2.35 15.42 9.76
N GLU A 167 1.29 15.02 10.46
CA GLU A 167 0.78 13.64 10.41
C GLU A 167 0.29 13.26 9.03
N TYR A 168 -0.43 14.16 8.35
CA TYR A 168 -0.98 13.95 7.01
C TYR A 168 0.12 13.84 5.95
N GLU A 169 1.15 14.66 6.01
CA GLU A 169 2.31 14.56 5.13
C GLU A 169 3.02 13.21 5.32
N TRP A 170 3.20 12.77 6.56
CA TRP A 170 3.85 11.51 6.84
C TRP A 170 2.99 10.29 6.44
N LEU A 171 1.71 10.26 6.80
CA LEU A 171 0.80 9.13 6.54
C LEU A 171 0.39 9.05 5.06
N GLY A 172 0.08 10.19 4.45
CA GLY A 172 -0.34 10.25 3.06
C GLY A 172 0.80 10.07 2.06
N PHE A 173 2.04 10.26 2.53
CA PHE A 173 3.30 9.99 1.83
C PHE A 173 3.26 10.46 0.36
N THR A 174 3.79 9.65 -0.58
CA THR A 174 3.86 10.01 -2.00
C THR A 174 2.48 10.13 -2.67
N ALA A 175 1.46 9.42 -2.19
CA ALA A 175 0.10 9.58 -2.71
C ALA A 175 -0.47 10.97 -2.42
N ARG A 176 -0.33 11.45 -1.18
CA ARG A 176 -0.77 12.81 -0.80
C ARG A 176 -0.02 13.88 -1.60
N GLU A 177 1.30 13.76 -1.68
CA GLU A 177 2.13 14.70 -2.42
C GLU A 177 1.63 14.87 -3.86
N LYS A 178 1.43 13.75 -4.58
CA LYS A 178 0.96 13.75 -5.96
C LYS A 178 -0.45 14.28 -6.13
N ILE A 179 -1.39 13.93 -5.23
CA ILE A 179 -2.75 14.47 -5.22
C ILE A 179 -2.73 16.00 -5.08
N PHE A 180 -2.00 16.50 -4.09
CA PHE A 180 -1.96 17.95 -3.84
C PHE A 180 -1.14 18.72 -4.88
N ALA A 181 -0.11 18.13 -5.48
CA ALA A 181 0.62 18.70 -6.60
C ALA A 181 -0.33 18.93 -7.79
N LEU A 182 -1.12 17.92 -8.18
CA LEU A 182 -2.11 18.02 -9.25
C LEU A 182 -3.20 19.06 -8.93
N LEU A 183 -3.73 19.07 -7.72
CA LEU A 183 -4.77 20.03 -7.32
C LEU A 183 -4.24 21.46 -7.31
N ASN A 184 -3.02 21.68 -6.83
CA ASN A 184 -2.36 22.99 -6.83
C ASN A 184 -2.01 23.47 -8.24
N GLU A 185 -1.62 22.57 -9.14
CA GLU A 185 -1.44 22.87 -10.57
C GLU A 185 -2.73 23.48 -11.15
N VAL A 186 -3.88 22.80 -10.91
CA VAL A 186 -5.17 23.31 -11.39
C VAL A 186 -5.56 24.62 -10.70
N LEU A 187 -5.37 24.72 -9.39
CA LEU A 187 -5.74 25.92 -8.63
C LEU A 187 -4.98 27.16 -9.12
N ASN A 188 -3.68 27.02 -9.38
CA ASN A 188 -2.79 28.09 -9.75
C ASN A 188 -2.86 28.48 -11.25
N SER A 189 -3.41 27.62 -12.11
CA SER A 189 -3.56 27.90 -13.55
C SER A 189 -5.00 28.25 -13.90
N GLN A 190 -5.23 29.48 -14.36
CA GLN A 190 -6.56 29.91 -14.81
C GLN A 190 -7.05 29.23 -16.11
N ASP A 191 -6.14 28.57 -16.84
CA ASP A 191 -6.42 27.85 -18.07
C ASP A 191 -6.83 26.39 -17.86
N LEU A 192 -6.83 25.92 -16.59
CA LEU A 192 -7.20 24.57 -16.22
C LEU A 192 -8.51 24.53 -15.46
N ARG A 193 -9.23 23.43 -15.62
CA ARG A 193 -10.40 23.04 -14.83
C ARG A 193 -10.29 21.57 -14.44
N LEU A 194 -11.09 21.14 -13.46
CA LEU A 194 -11.09 19.80 -12.89
C LEU A 194 -12.46 19.14 -13.05
N ASP A 195 -12.49 17.86 -13.47
CA ASP A 195 -13.66 17.00 -13.27
C ASP A 195 -13.32 15.97 -12.20
N VAL A 196 -14.26 15.69 -11.32
CA VAL A 196 -14.05 14.87 -10.12
C VAL A 196 -15.11 13.79 -10.00
N PHE A 197 -14.69 12.52 -9.91
CA PHE A 197 -15.48 11.47 -9.30
C PHE A 197 -15.00 11.27 -7.85
N ALA A 198 -15.87 11.43 -6.88
CA ALA A 198 -15.56 11.23 -5.48
C ALA A 198 -16.56 10.28 -4.80
N TYR A 199 -16.10 9.06 -4.51
CA TYR A 199 -16.87 8.10 -3.74
C TYR A 199 -17.01 8.57 -2.29
N ASP A 200 -15.89 8.89 -1.63
CA ASP A 200 -15.79 9.32 -0.24
C ASP A 200 -14.97 10.62 -0.18
N LEU A 201 -15.52 11.67 0.43
CA LEU A 201 -14.95 13.02 0.39
C LEU A 201 -15.07 13.73 1.74
N ASN A 202 -13.98 13.74 2.52
CA ASN A 202 -13.93 14.47 3.79
C ASN A 202 -12.52 14.95 4.20
N GLU A 203 -11.55 14.93 3.30
CA GLU A 203 -10.23 15.48 3.58
C GLU A 203 -10.29 17.01 3.56
N PRO A 204 -9.95 17.71 4.67
CA PRO A 204 -10.24 19.13 4.83
C PRO A 204 -9.49 20.05 3.85
N ASP A 205 -8.19 19.84 3.64
CA ASP A 205 -7.37 20.68 2.75
C ASP A 205 -7.79 20.52 1.28
N LEU A 206 -8.16 19.29 0.88
CA LEU A 206 -8.66 18.98 -0.46
C LEU A 206 -10.03 19.64 -0.69
N ILE A 207 -10.92 19.56 0.29
CA ILE A 207 -12.24 20.23 0.24
C ILE A 207 -12.06 21.73 0.04
N GLU A 208 -11.15 22.36 0.76
CA GLU A 208 -10.90 23.81 0.59
C GLU A 208 -10.50 24.16 -0.85
N ILE A 209 -9.66 23.35 -1.49
CA ILE A 209 -9.27 23.54 -2.89
C ILE A 209 -10.49 23.40 -3.81
N LEU A 210 -11.31 22.38 -3.62
CA LEU A 210 -12.52 22.18 -4.43
C LEU A 210 -13.52 23.32 -4.25
N LEU A 211 -13.70 23.85 -3.06
CA LEU A 211 -14.54 25.03 -2.80
C LEU A 211 -14.00 26.29 -3.52
N LYS A 212 -12.68 26.49 -3.52
CA LYS A 212 -12.05 27.61 -4.26
C LYS A 212 -12.27 27.49 -5.77
N LEU A 213 -12.08 26.28 -6.32
CA LEU A 213 -12.33 26.00 -7.74
C LEU A 213 -13.82 26.13 -8.10
N GLY A 214 -14.74 25.71 -7.22
CA GLY A 214 -16.19 25.86 -7.37
C GLY A 214 -16.60 27.33 -7.52
N LYS A 215 -16.14 28.21 -6.64
CA LYS A 215 -16.38 29.66 -6.71
C LYS A 215 -15.86 30.30 -8.02
N GLN A 216 -14.87 29.67 -8.65
CA GLN A 216 -14.32 30.12 -9.95
C GLN A 216 -15.01 29.48 -11.15
N GLY A 217 -15.97 28.58 -10.95
CA GLY A 217 -16.62 27.81 -12.02
C GLY A 217 -15.68 26.83 -12.74
N ARG A 218 -14.61 26.40 -12.10
CA ARG A 218 -13.54 25.60 -12.69
C ARG A 218 -13.50 24.14 -12.25
N VAL A 219 -14.57 23.63 -11.64
CA VAL A 219 -14.69 22.22 -11.25
C VAL A 219 -16.09 21.70 -11.52
N ARG A 220 -16.21 20.44 -11.94
CA ARG A 220 -17.46 19.65 -11.94
C ARG A 220 -17.23 18.44 -11.06
N ILE A 221 -18.23 18.08 -10.25
CA ILE A 221 -18.08 17.00 -9.27
C ILE A 221 -19.27 16.03 -9.36
N ILE A 222 -18.99 14.74 -9.49
CA ILE A 222 -19.94 13.65 -9.27
C ILE A 222 -19.63 13.03 -7.90
N LEU A 223 -20.59 13.10 -6.98
CA LEU A 223 -20.54 12.44 -5.67
C LEU A 223 -21.45 11.21 -5.64
N ASP A 224 -21.01 10.18 -4.95
CA ASP A 224 -21.84 8.99 -4.72
C ASP A 224 -23.12 9.33 -3.93
N ASN A 225 -24.23 8.70 -4.31
CA ASN A 225 -25.56 8.90 -3.71
C ASN A 225 -26.06 7.67 -2.93
N ALA A 226 -25.20 6.74 -2.58
CA ALA A 226 -25.58 5.62 -1.74
C ALA A 226 -25.82 6.04 -0.28
N ALA A 227 -26.53 5.22 0.49
CA ALA A 227 -26.86 5.51 1.88
C ALA A 227 -25.64 5.71 2.80
N LEU A 228 -24.45 5.27 2.38
CA LEU A 228 -23.20 5.54 3.07
C LEU A 228 -22.79 7.02 2.99
N HIS A 229 -23.12 7.72 1.88
CA HIS A 229 -22.68 9.08 1.57
C HIS A 229 -23.83 10.09 1.49
N HIS A 230 -25.09 9.62 1.57
CA HIS A 230 -26.27 10.48 1.53
C HIS A 230 -27.32 10.09 2.57
N SER A 231 -27.77 11.07 3.35
CA SER A 231 -28.89 10.89 4.29
C SER A 231 -29.55 12.22 4.59
N THR A 232 -30.88 12.26 4.44
CA THR A 232 -31.69 13.44 4.76
C THR A 232 -31.86 13.64 6.27
N SER A 233 -31.85 12.57 7.06
CA SER A 233 -32.04 12.62 8.52
C SER A 233 -30.74 12.81 9.30
N ALA A 234 -29.62 12.34 8.76
CA ALA A 234 -28.31 12.43 9.39
C ALA A 234 -27.24 12.75 8.34
N PRO A 235 -27.07 14.04 7.97
CA PRO A 235 -26.17 14.44 6.88
C PRO A 235 -24.78 13.87 6.99
N LYS A 236 -24.31 13.22 5.92
CA LYS A 236 -22.97 12.66 5.76
C LYS A 236 -21.96 13.75 5.41
N ALA A 237 -20.70 13.39 5.28
CA ALA A 237 -19.65 14.34 4.90
C ALA A 237 -19.93 14.98 3.53
N GLU A 238 -20.33 14.17 2.56
CA GLU A 238 -20.66 14.59 1.20
C GLU A 238 -21.89 15.51 1.17
N ASP A 239 -22.90 15.29 2.03
CA ASP A 239 -24.05 16.18 2.17
C ASP A 239 -23.66 17.55 2.73
N LYS A 240 -22.74 17.56 3.71
CA LYS A 240 -22.19 18.79 4.28
C LYS A 240 -21.34 19.54 3.25
N PHE A 241 -20.51 18.80 2.48
CA PHE A 241 -19.73 19.38 1.40
C PHE A 241 -20.62 20.02 0.35
N GLU A 242 -21.64 19.33 -0.15
CA GLU A 242 -22.58 19.85 -1.14
C GLU A 242 -23.24 21.15 -0.68
N LYS A 243 -23.64 21.20 0.60
CA LYS A 243 -24.19 22.42 1.20
C LYS A 243 -23.19 23.57 1.23
N LEU A 244 -21.93 23.32 1.57
CA LEU A 244 -20.85 24.32 1.60
C LEU A 244 -20.47 24.78 0.19
N PHE A 245 -20.45 23.84 -0.76
CA PHE A 245 -20.09 24.09 -2.14
C PHE A 245 -21.05 25.08 -2.82
N GLY A 246 -22.35 24.90 -2.63
CA GLY A 246 -23.40 25.83 -3.04
C GLY A 246 -23.69 25.93 -4.53
N GLU A 247 -22.73 25.62 -5.39
CA GLU A 247 -22.82 25.73 -6.86
C GLU A 247 -23.49 24.49 -7.49
N LYS A 248 -24.82 24.40 -7.33
CA LYS A 248 -25.62 23.22 -7.74
C LYS A 248 -25.46 22.78 -9.19
N LYS A 249 -25.07 23.68 -10.09
CA LYS A 249 -24.85 23.35 -11.50
C LYS A 249 -23.53 22.63 -11.76
N LEU A 250 -22.62 22.65 -10.80
CA LEU A 250 -21.27 22.09 -10.88
C LEU A 250 -21.12 20.80 -10.06
N ILE A 251 -22.21 20.33 -9.46
CA ILE A 251 -22.22 19.12 -8.65
C ILE A 251 -23.41 18.23 -9.02
N LYS A 252 -23.18 16.94 -9.13
CA LYS A 252 -24.22 15.91 -9.29
C LYS A 252 -24.09 14.83 -8.23
N ARG A 253 -25.25 14.34 -7.79
CA ARG A 253 -25.36 13.14 -6.96
C ARG A 253 -25.83 12.00 -7.83
N GLY A 254 -25.10 10.88 -7.81
CA GLY A 254 -25.53 9.72 -8.57
C GLY A 254 -24.90 8.44 -8.05
N LYS A 255 -25.50 7.33 -8.42
CA LYS A 255 -24.93 6.00 -8.21
C LYS A 255 -25.37 5.11 -9.37
N PHE A 256 -24.52 4.16 -9.72
CA PHE A 256 -24.88 3.09 -10.64
C PHE A 256 -25.81 2.07 -9.95
N GLY A 257 -25.64 0.79 -10.13
CA GLY A 257 -26.45 -0.19 -9.40
C GLY A 257 -26.28 -0.11 -7.88
N ARG A 258 -25.02 0.06 -7.46
CA ARG A 258 -24.67 0.15 -6.04
C ARG A 258 -23.99 1.46 -5.68
N TYR A 259 -22.85 1.78 -6.33
CA TYR A 259 -22.01 2.93 -6.02
C TYR A 259 -21.49 3.63 -7.28
N ALA A 260 -21.21 4.94 -7.18
CA ALA A 260 -20.25 5.64 -8.04
C ALA A 260 -18.89 5.58 -7.34
N HIS A 261 -18.21 4.43 -7.47
CA HIS A 261 -17.06 4.07 -6.62
C HIS A 261 -15.72 4.58 -7.14
N ASP A 262 -15.69 5.28 -8.25
CA ASP A 262 -14.50 5.92 -8.81
C ASP A 262 -13.88 6.97 -7.87
N LYS A 263 -12.56 7.12 -7.93
CA LYS A 263 -11.76 8.11 -7.25
C LYS A 263 -10.85 8.76 -8.28
N VAL A 264 -11.38 9.74 -8.99
CA VAL A 264 -10.76 10.25 -10.22
C VAL A 264 -10.74 11.77 -10.24
N PHE A 265 -9.58 12.34 -10.59
CA PHE A 265 -9.42 13.74 -10.99
C PHE A 265 -9.01 13.81 -12.45
N ILE A 266 -9.76 14.54 -13.28
CA ILE A 266 -9.45 14.76 -14.69
C ILE A 266 -9.14 16.24 -14.89
N VAL A 267 -7.90 16.53 -15.26
CA VAL A 267 -7.46 17.89 -15.59
C VAL A 267 -7.81 18.18 -17.05
N ARG A 268 -8.57 19.24 -17.27
CA ARG A 268 -8.96 19.71 -18.62
C ARG A 268 -8.48 21.13 -18.88
N GLY A 269 -8.26 21.44 -20.15
CA GLY A 269 -8.13 22.83 -20.61
C GLY A 269 -9.46 23.57 -20.52
N LYS A 270 -9.45 24.78 -19.98
CA LYS A 270 -10.66 25.61 -19.78
C LYS A 270 -11.31 26.01 -21.12
N GLY A 271 -10.50 26.34 -22.12
CA GLY A 271 -11.00 26.85 -23.40
C GLY A 271 -11.69 25.79 -24.25
N ASN A 272 -10.98 24.73 -24.61
CA ASN A 272 -11.46 23.69 -25.52
C ASN A 272 -11.98 22.44 -24.83
N GLY A 273 -11.87 22.37 -23.50
CA GLY A 273 -12.30 21.20 -22.71
C GLY A 273 -11.45 19.95 -22.90
N SER A 274 -10.32 20.01 -23.62
CA SER A 274 -9.46 18.86 -23.86
C SER A 274 -8.92 18.27 -22.56
N ALA A 275 -9.02 16.96 -22.40
CA ALA A 275 -8.41 16.24 -21.28
C ALA A 275 -6.89 16.23 -21.46
N LYS A 276 -6.16 16.47 -20.37
CA LYS A 276 -4.69 16.58 -20.40
C LYS A 276 -4.03 15.55 -19.51
N LYS A 277 -4.60 15.33 -18.32
CA LYS A 277 -4.02 14.51 -17.25
C LYS A 277 -5.16 13.88 -16.45
N VAL A 278 -4.93 12.69 -15.94
CA VAL A 278 -5.87 12.02 -15.03
C VAL A 278 -5.15 11.40 -13.84
N LEU A 279 -5.74 11.55 -12.66
CA LEU A 279 -5.41 10.80 -11.46
C LEU A 279 -6.52 9.77 -11.21
N THR A 280 -6.13 8.52 -10.91
CA THR A 280 -7.00 7.42 -10.53
C THR A 280 -6.32 6.53 -9.49
N GLY A 281 -6.97 5.46 -9.04
CA GLY A 281 -6.42 4.47 -8.11
C GLY A 281 -7.42 4.00 -7.06
N SER A 282 -6.91 3.51 -5.94
CA SER A 282 -7.74 3.00 -4.85
C SER A 282 -8.04 4.02 -3.74
N THR A 283 -7.37 5.18 -3.76
CA THR A 283 -7.37 6.16 -2.67
C THR A 283 -8.66 6.99 -2.65
N ASN A 284 -9.48 6.84 -1.61
CA ASN A 284 -10.59 7.77 -1.36
C ASN A 284 -10.05 9.15 -0.95
N PHE A 285 -10.77 10.20 -1.32
CA PHE A 285 -10.42 11.59 -1.00
C PHE A 285 -10.90 11.98 0.41
N SER A 286 -10.59 11.12 1.36
CA SER A 286 -11.02 11.23 2.75
C SER A 286 -9.86 11.06 3.72
N VAL A 287 -10.01 11.54 4.95
CA VAL A 287 -9.02 11.37 6.02
C VAL A 287 -8.69 9.88 6.21
N THR A 288 -9.70 9.02 6.18
CA THR A 288 -9.48 7.57 6.27
C THR A 288 -8.73 7.04 5.05
N GLY A 289 -9.13 7.45 3.85
CA GLY A 289 -8.56 6.97 2.59
C GLY A 289 -7.08 7.36 2.41
N LEU A 290 -6.72 8.59 2.80
CA LEU A 290 -5.35 9.08 2.63
C LEU A 290 -4.42 8.72 3.80
N TYR A 291 -4.94 8.64 5.04
CA TYR A 291 -4.09 8.65 6.23
C TYR A 291 -4.22 7.40 7.11
N VAL A 292 -5.25 6.58 6.90
CA VAL A 292 -5.47 5.34 7.66
C VAL A 292 -5.29 4.10 6.81
N ASN A 293 -5.81 4.13 5.58
CA ASN A 293 -5.77 2.99 4.68
C ASN A 293 -4.47 2.95 3.87
N SER A 294 -3.99 1.75 3.58
CA SER A 294 -2.97 1.53 2.55
C SER A 294 -3.63 1.56 1.18
N ASN A 295 -3.22 2.50 0.35
CA ASN A 295 -3.81 2.81 -0.95
C ASN A 295 -2.74 3.22 -1.96
N HIS A 296 -3.13 3.24 -3.25
CA HIS A 296 -2.30 3.76 -4.34
C HIS A 296 -3.04 4.82 -5.16
N VAL A 297 -2.27 5.69 -5.78
CA VAL A 297 -2.70 6.61 -6.82
C VAL A 297 -1.81 6.47 -8.04
N LEU A 298 -2.40 6.62 -9.23
CA LEU A 298 -1.71 6.70 -10.51
C LEU A 298 -2.07 8.03 -11.15
N ILE A 299 -1.07 8.75 -11.67
CA ILE A 299 -1.31 9.94 -12.50
C ILE A 299 -0.78 9.63 -13.90
N PHE A 300 -1.64 9.77 -14.90
CA PHE A 300 -1.26 9.68 -16.29
C PHE A 300 -1.19 11.09 -16.87
N ASN A 301 0.01 11.54 -17.17
CA ASN A 301 0.30 12.76 -17.94
C ASN A 301 0.15 12.47 -19.44
N ASP A 302 -1.00 11.92 -19.83
CA ASP A 302 -1.28 11.41 -21.17
C ASP A 302 -2.69 11.81 -21.60
N PRO A 303 -2.83 12.66 -22.65
CA PRO A 303 -4.13 13.09 -23.14
C PRO A 303 -5.03 11.97 -23.63
N GLN A 304 -4.49 10.84 -24.14
CA GLN A 304 -5.29 9.70 -24.55
C GLN A 304 -5.94 9.02 -23.36
N VAL A 305 -5.14 8.71 -22.32
CA VAL A 305 -5.66 8.13 -21.07
C VAL A 305 -6.67 9.07 -20.42
N ALA A 306 -6.30 10.34 -20.25
CA ALA A 306 -7.19 11.35 -19.71
C ALA A 306 -8.50 11.50 -20.52
N GLY A 307 -8.41 11.33 -21.85
CA GLY A 307 -9.56 11.35 -22.75
C GLY A 307 -10.55 10.21 -22.52
N PHE A 308 -10.07 9.00 -22.19
CA PHE A 308 -10.94 7.87 -21.84
C PHE A 308 -11.75 8.17 -20.57
N TYR A 309 -11.08 8.61 -19.50
CA TYR A 309 -11.76 8.99 -18.26
C TYR A 309 -12.69 10.18 -18.43
N ALA A 310 -12.31 11.14 -19.27
CA ALA A 310 -13.15 12.29 -19.60
C ALA A 310 -14.45 11.88 -20.31
N GLY A 311 -14.37 10.90 -21.22
CA GLY A 311 -15.54 10.34 -21.88
C GLY A 311 -16.48 9.63 -20.92
N VAL A 312 -15.93 8.82 -20.00
CA VAL A 312 -16.70 8.16 -18.92
C VAL A 312 -17.38 9.19 -18.01
N PHE A 313 -16.64 10.25 -17.64
CA PHE A 313 -17.19 11.33 -16.83
C PHE A 313 -18.35 12.06 -17.56
N ASP A 314 -18.15 12.43 -18.82
CA ASP A 314 -19.16 13.16 -19.58
C ASP A 314 -20.43 12.30 -19.82
N GLU A 315 -20.28 11.00 -20.11
CA GLU A 315 -21.40 10.04 -20.19
C GLU A 315 -22.17 10.00 -18.88
N SER A 316 -21.45 9.75 -17.77
CA SER A 316 -22.06 9.68 -16.43
C SER A 316 -22.70 11.01 -16.02
N TRP A 317 -22.08 12.13 -16.35
CA TRP A 317 -22.61 13.46 -16.08
C TRP A 317 -23.92 13.70 -16.83
N ASN A 318 -23.99 13.34 -18.11
CA ASN A 318 -25.16 13.60 -18.96
C ASN A 318 -26.33 12.67 -18.63
N ASP A 319 -26.06 11.44 -18.21
CA ASP A 319 -27.06 10.40 -17.93
C ASP A 319 -27.38 10.22 -16.42
N ASP A 320 -26.99 11.18 -15.58
CA ASP A 320 -27.25 11.16 -14.13
C ASP A 320 -26.76 9.88 -13.44
N VAL A 321 -25.61 9.32 -13.87
CA VAL A 321 -24.96 8.13 -13.30
C VAL A 321 -25.88 6.90 -13.27
N LYS A 322 -26.61 6.63 -14.36
CA LYS A 322 -27.56 5.51 -14.44
C LYS A 322 -26.93 4.26 -15.04
N LYS A 323 -26.88 3.16 -14.26
CA LYS A 323 -26.38 1.85 -14.71
C LYS A 323 -27.02 1.40 -16.02
N ALA A 324 -28.35 1.48 -16.15
CA ALA A 324 -29.10 0.96 -17.30
C ALA A 324 -28.69 1.60 -18.65
N ASN A 325 -28.17 2.82 -18.63
CA ASN A 325 -27.65 3.51 -19.80
C ASN A 325 -26.15 3.19 -19.98
N PHE A 326 -25.37 3.30 -18.89
CA PHE A 326 -23.92 3.15 -18.94
C PHE A 326 -23.46 1.77 -19.45
N VAL A 327 -24.09 0.67 -19.01
CA VAL A 327 -23.74 -0.70 -19.45
C VAL A 327 -23.89 -0.91 -20.96
N LYS A 328 -24.68 -0.07 -21.63
CA LYS A 328 -24.87 -0.10 -23.08
C LYS A 328 -23.94 0.85 -23.84
N SER A 329 -23.23 1.71 -23.12
CA SER A 329 -22.31 2.67 -23.72
C SER A 329 -21.06 1.98 -24.27
N ALA A 330 -20.36 2.67 -25.16
CA ALA A 330 -19.08 2.19 -25.67
C ALA A 330 -18.02 2.04 -24.57
N TRP A 331 -18.19 2.74 -23.44
CA TRP A 331 -17.26 2.72 -22.33
C TRP A 331 -17.33 1.42 -21.53
N ALA A 332 -18.51 0.82 -21.40
CA ALA A 332 -18.74 -0.39 -20.61
C ALA A 332 -18.59 -1.72 -21.38
N THR A 333 -18.46 -1.67 -22.72
CA THR A 333 -18.61 -2.87 -23.57
C THR A 333 -17.31 -3.41 -24.14
N LYS A 334 -16.20 -2.74 -23.93
CA LYS A 334 -14.87 -3.15 -24.43
C LYS A 334 -13.74 -2.57 -23.59
N PRO A 335 -12.54 -3.20 -23.62
CA PRO A 335 -11.35 -2.60 -23.03
C PRO A 335 -10.80 -1.47 -23.93
N PHE A 336 -10.08 -0.54 -23.34
CA PHE A 336 -9.39 0.57 -24.01
C PHE A 336 -7.89 0.40 -23.86
N SER A 337 -7.22 0.09 -24.96
CA SER A 337 -5.75 -0.01 -24.98
C SER A 337 -5.14 1.36 -25.24
N VAL A 338 -4.17 1.72 -24.41
CA VAL A 338 -3.37 2.93 -24.61
C VAL A 338 -2.36 2.67 -25.72
N THR A 339 -2.37 3.49 -26.75
CA THR A 339 -1.47 3.42 -27.91
C THR A 339 -0.39 4.50 -27.90
N SER A 340 -0.50 5.44 -26.96
CA SER A 340 0.48 6.49 -26.76
C SER A 340 1.81 5.90 -26.28
N SER A 341 2.92 6.39 -26.81
CA SER A 341 4.27 6.06 -26.31
C SER A 341 4.65 6.82 -25.01
N GLN A 342 3.78 7.72 -24.56
CA GLN A 342 3.97 8.51 -23.32
C GLN A 342 3.53 7.76 -22.05
N THR A 343 3.06 6.53 -22.18
CA THR A 343 2.56 5.73 -21.06
C THR A 343 2.97 4.28 -21.27
N PRO A 344 3.37 3.54 -20.23
CA PRO A 344 3.57 2.10 -20.30
C PRO A 344 2.35 1.39 -20.90
N ALA A 345 2.55 0.28 -21.60
CA ALA A 345 1.47 -0.47 -22.25
C ALA A 345 0.36 -0.77 -21.23
N THR A 346 -0.79 -0.12 -21.40
CA THR A 346 -1.89 -0.13 -20.43
C THR A 346 -3.21 -0.43 -21.15
N THR A 347 -4.03 -1.28 -20.53
CA THR A 347 -5.42 -1.51 -20.94
C THR A 347 -6.33 -1.14 -19.78
N ILE A 348 -7.45 -0.48 -20.08
CA ILE A 348 -8.38 0.05 -19.07
C ILE A 348 -9.80 -0.44 -19.39
N THR A 349 -10.54 -0.88 -18.37
CA THR A 349 -11.98 -1.14 -18.44
C THR A 349 -12.71 -0.29 -17.43
N PHE A 350 -13.96 0.09 -17.76
CA PHE A 350 -14.80 0.96 -16.93
C PHE A 350 -16.14 0.27 -16.65
N SER A 351 -16.35 -0.09 -15.42
CA SER A 351 -17.61 -0.69 -14.94
C SER A 351 -18.66 0.38 -14.58
N PRO A 352 -19.96 0.04 -14.48
CA PRO A 352 -20.52 -1.31 -14.51
C PRO A 352 -20.59 -1.92 -15.90
N HIS A 353 -20.42 -3.24 -15.96
CA HIS A 353 -20.53 -4.04 -17.18
C HIS A 353 -21.77 -4.93 -17.17
N GLU A 354 -22.15 -5.48 -18.32
CA GLU A 354 -23.01 -6.66 -18.38
C GLU A 354 -22.25 -7.89 -17.83
N GLU A 355 -22.98 -8.84 -17.24
CA GLU A 355 -22.43 -10.01 -16.52
C GLU A 355 -21.40 -10.81 -17.35
N GLY A 356 -21.70 -11.07 -18.62
CA GLY A 356 -20.81 -11.84 -19.49
C GLY A 356 -19.46 -11.16 -19.73
N PHE A 357 -19.44 -9.84 -19.86
CA PHE A 357 -18.21 -9.09 -20.06
C PHE A 357 -17.44 -8.93 -18.74
N ALA A 358 -18.13 -8.66 -17.63
CA ALA A 358 -17.55 -8.64 -16.29
C ALA A 358 -16.84 -9.97 -15.95
N SER A 359 -17.51 -11.08 -16.22
CA SER A 359 -16.94 -12.43 -16.03
C SER A 359 -15.71 -12.67 -16.91
N THR A 360 -15.73 -12.22 -18.16
CA THR A 360 -14.59 -12.34 -19.08
C THR A 360 -13.36 -11.58 -18.59
N ILE A 361 -13.53 -10.36 -18.09
CA ILE A 361 -12.44 -9.54 -17.53
C ILE A 361 -11.81 -10.26 -16.34
N LEU A 362 -12.61 -10.70 -15.38
CA LEU A 362 -12.12 -11.37 -14.18
C LEU A 362 -11.49 -12.73 -14.50
N GLN A 363 -12.03 -13.48 -15.46
CA GLN A 363 -11.45 -14.74 -15.92
C GLN A 363 -10.06 -14.52 -16.54
N GLY A 364 -9.86 -13.43 -17.27
CA GLY A 364 -8.54 -13.07 -17.81
C GLY A 364 -7.49 -12.89 -16.71
N ILE A 365 -7.86 -12.29 -15.58
CA ILE A 365 -6.99 -12.15 -14.39
C ILE A 365 -6.70 -13.53 -13.79
N VAL A 366 -7.72 -14.37 -13.62
CA VAL A 366 -7.59 -15.74 -13.10
C VAL A 366 -6.64 -16.57 -13.95
N ASP A 367 -6.77 -16.50 -15.27
CA ASP A 367 -5.92 -17.24 -16.20
C ASP A 367 -4.46 -16.74 -16.13
N ARG A 368 -4.27 -15.43 -15.98
CA ARG A 368 -2.94 -14.84 -15.82
C ARG A 368 -2.28 -15.26 -14.50
N ILE A 369 -3.03 -15.31 -13.40
CA ILE A 369 -2.56 -15.83 -12.12
C ILE A 369 -2.15 -17.31 -12.25
N LYS A 370 -3.00 -18.13 -12.86
CA LYS A 370 -2.72 -19.58 -13.06
C LYS A 370 -1.49 -19.82 -13.93
N LYS A 371 -1.26 -18.95 -14.94
CA LYS A 371 -0.09 -19.02 -15.83
C LYS A 371 1.22 -18.95 -15.04
N GLU A 372 1.29 -18.14 -13.98
CA GLU A 372 2.49 -18.04 -13.14
C GLU A 372 2.83 -19.36 -12.43
N GLY A 373 1.84 -20.11 -11.98
CA GLY A 373 2.04 -21.44 -11.38
C GLY A 373 2.52 -22.51 -12.37
N GLN A 374 2.43 -22.25 -13.69
CA GLN A 374 2.80 -23.17 -14.77
C GLN A 374 4.15 -22.84 -15.42
N ALA A 375 4.90 -21.88 -14.91
CA ALA A 375 6.08 -21.29 -15.55
C ALA A 375 7.28 -22.24 -15.76
N GLY A 376 7.14 -23.54 -15.58
CA GLY A 376 8.14 -24.56 -15.94
C GLY A 376 9.37 -24.53 -15.03
N LYS A 377 10.57 -24.29 -15.60
CA LYS A 377 11.84 -24.25 -14.84
C LYS A 377 12.11 -22.91 -14.16
N SER A 378 11.41 -21.83 -14.55
CA SER A 378 11.52 -20.53 -13.93
C SER A 378 10.54 -20.42 -12.76
N VAL A 379 10.93 -19.62 -11.76
CA VAL A 379 10.04 -19.28 -10.64
C VAL A 379 9.07 -18.22 -11.12
N GLY A 380 7.77 -18.55 -11.16
CA GLY A 380 6.73 -17.55 -11.37
C GLY A 380 6.52 -16.66 -10.14
N SER A 381 5.85 -15.53 -10.30
CA SER A 381 5.57 -14.66 -9.16
C SER A 381 4.17 -14.06 -9.20
N VAL A 382 3.49 -14.09 -8.04
CA VAL A 382 2.23 -13.38 -7.82
C VAL A 382 2.24 -12.71 -6.46
N LEU A 383 2.10 -11.39 -6.45
CA LEU A 383 1.99 -10.62 -5.22
C LEU A 383 0.70 -9.80 -5.26
N PHE A 384 0.08 -9.59 -4.11
CA PHE A 384 -1.19 -8.88 -4.08
C PHE A 384 -1.44 -8.17 -2.75
N ALA A 385 -2.21 -7.09 -2.83
CA ALA A 385 -2.88 -6.49 -1.69
C ALA A 385 -4.31 -6.16 -2.12
N VAL A 386 -5.29 -6.78 -1.46
CA VAL A 386 -6.70 -6.69 -1.86
C VAL A 386 -7.63 -6.59 -0.66
N MET A 387 -8.75 -5.92 -0.87
CA MET A 387 -9.81 -5.81 0.11
C MET A 387 -10.83 -6.96 -0.06
N GLN A 388 -11.21 -7.60 1.05
CA GLN A 388 -12.30 -8.60 1.11
C GLN A 388 -12.07 -9.92 0.35
N ILE A 389 -10.85 -10.42 0.31
CA ILE A 389 -10.51 -11.68 -0.39
C ILE A 389 -11.24 -12.92 0.14
N ASP A 390 -11.69 -12.92 1.39
CA ASP A 390 -12.27 -14.08 2.06
C ASP A 390 -13.79 -14.24 1.88
N THR A 391 -14.42 -13.40 1.06
CA THR A 391 -15.89 -13.47 0.86
C THR A 391 -16.36 -14.69 0.05
N GLY A 392 -15.44 -15.40 -0.60
CA GLY A 392 -15.74 -16.60 -1.40
C GLY A 392 -16.55 -16.35 -2.68
N LYS A 393 -16.75 -15.07 -3.06
CA LYS A 393 -17.57 -14.67 -4.21
C LYS A 393 -16.75 -14.14 -5.39
N SER A 394 -15.45 -14.34 -5.41
CA SER A 394 -14.58 -13.90 -6.50
C SER A 394 -13.64 -15.02 -6.91
N ASP A 395 -13.68 -15.36 -8.19
CA ASP A 395 -12.76 -16.35 -8.77
C ASP A 395 -11.31 -15.87 -8.73
N VAL A 396 -11.07 -14.56 -8.80
CA VAL A 396 -9.75 -13.97 -8.60
C VAL A 396 -9.24 -14.27 -7.20
N TYR A 397 -10.06 -14.05 -6.17
CA TYR A 397 -9.68 -14.35 -4.78
C TYR A 397 -9.45 -15.84 -4.53
N ASN A 398 -10.26 -16.70 -5.15
CA ASN A 398 -10.07 -18.15 -5.09
C ASN A 398 -8.72 -18.55 -5.74
N ALA A 399 -8.41 -18.00 -6.92
CA ALA A 399 -7.15 -18.25 -7.61
C ALA A 399 -5.94 -17.80 -6.78
N LEU A 400 -5.99 -16.62 -6.16
CA LEU A 400 -4.96 -16.12 -5.26
C LEU A 400 -4.78 -17.02 -4.03
N ASN A 401 -5.89 -17.46 -3.42
CA ASN A 401 -5.85 -18.34 -2.25
C ASN A 401 -5.32 -19.74 -2.57
N ASP A 402 -5.51 -20.23 -3.78
CA ASP A 402 -5.01 -21.53 -4.20
C ASP A 402 -3.54 -21.51 -4.63
N LEU A 403 -3.10 -20.37 -5.17
CA LEU A 403 -1.79 -20.25 -5.77
C LEU A 403 -0.64 -20.35 -4.76
N HIS A 404 -0.76 -19.72 -3.59
CA HIS A 404 0.32 -19.70 -2.59
C HIS A 404 0.61 -21.08 -1.95
N LYS A 405 -0.22 -22.08 -2.25
CA LYS A 405 0.01 -23.48 -1.89
C LYS A 405 0.96 -24.19 -2.85
N GLN A 406 1.25 -23.61 -4.01
CA GLN A 406 2.03 -24.26 -5.07
C GLN A 406 3.53 -24.08 -4.83
N GLN A 407 4.30 -25.11 -5.25
CA GLN A 407 5.76 -25.00 -5.32
C GLN A 407 6.17 -24.25 -6.58
N ASN A 408 7.39 -23.73 -6.60
CA ASN A 408 7.97 -22.97 -7.73
C ASN A 408 7.26 -21.63 -8.04
N ILE A 409 6.54 -21.09 -7.09
CA ILE A 409 5.98 -19.77 -7.21
C ILE A 409 6.38 -18.90 -6.02
N PHE A 410 6.81 -17.68 -6.32
CA PHE A 410 7.03 -16.64 -5.33
C PHE A 410 5.70 -15.89 -5.11
N SER A 411 4.98 -16.26 -4.05
CA SER A 411 3.67 -15.68 -3.77
C SER A 411 3.61 -15.12 -2.36
N TYR A 412 3.34 -13.81 -2.27
CA TYR A 412 3.05 -13.10 -1.04
C TYR A 412 1.84 -12.22 -1.23
N GLY A 413 1.01 -12.11 -0.22
CA GLY A 413 -0.15 -11.23 -0.30
C GLY A 413 -0.74 -10.90 1.05
N ILE A 414 -1.62 -9.92 1.00
CA ILE A 414 -2.39 -9.44 2.15
C ILE A 414 -3.82 -9.12 1.72
N SER A 415 -4.77 -9.47 2.57
CA SER A 415 -6.16 -9.07 2.38
C SER A 415 -6.76 -8.44 3.62
N ASP A 416 -7.70 -7.53 3.42
CA ASP A 416 -8.56 -7.01 4.48
C ASP A 416 -10.02 -7.41 4.20
N SER A 417 -10.63 -8.10 5.16
CA SER A 417 -11.98 -8.61 5.08
C SER A 417 -12.82 -8.19 6.28
N PRO A 418 -14.14 -8.48 6.28
CA PRO A 418 -14.97 -8.30 7.46
C PRO A 418 -14.47 -9.02 8.72
N ARG A 419 -13.67 -10.07 8.59
CA ARG A 419 -13.06 -10.80 9.71
C ARG A 419 -11.73 -10.20 10.18
N GLY A 420 -11.10 -9.39 9.36
CA GLY A 420 -9.83 -8.73 9.66
C GLY A 420 -8.77 -8.94 8.59
N ILE A 421 -7.51 -8.70 8.94
CA ILE A 421 -6.38 -8.78 8.01
C ILE A 421 -5.84 -10.21 7.97
N ALA A 422 -5.78 -10.79 6.78
CA ALA A 422 -5.18 -12.08 6.49
C ALA A 422 -3.89 -11.91 5.69
N LEU A 423 -2.83 -12.60 6.10
CA LEU A 423 -1.56 -12.70 5.38
C LEU A 423 -1.48 -14.01 4.60
N TYR A 424 -0.80 -13.95 3.47
CA TYR A 424 -0.52 -15.08 2.58
C TYR A 424 1.00 -15.23 2.37
N PRO A 425 1.77 -15.54 3.44
CA PRO A 425 3.21 -15.73 3.34
C PRO A 425 3.54 -17.12 2.80
N LEU A 426 4.73 -17.28 2.25
CA LEU A 426 5.24 -18.58 1.82
C LEU A 426 5.17 -19.64 2.95
N GLY A 427 4.84 -20.86 2.55
CA GLY A 427 4.75 -22.00 3.48
C GLY A 427 3.42 -22.12 4.24
N GLN A 428 2.48 -21.21 4.03
CA GLN A 428 1.13 -21.31 4.60
C GLN A 428 0.17 -21.98 3.60
N LYS A 429 -0.76 -22.78 4.13
CA LYS A 429 -1.74 -23.48 3.27
C LYS A 429 -2.95 -22.62 2.90
N THR A 430 -3.24 -21.61 3.71
CA THR A 430 -4.36 -20.67 3.54
C THR A 430 -3.95 -19.33 4.11
N GLY A 431 -4.70 -18.26 3.79
CA GLY A 431 -4.53 -16.97 4.43
C GLY A 431 -4.63 -17.08 5.96
N VAL A 432 -3.64 -16.56 6.66
CA VAL A 432 -3.58 -16.57 8.13
C VAL A 432 -4.14 -15.26 8.65
N LEU A 433 -5.22 -15.32 9.42
CA LEU A 433 -5.79 -14.15 10.06
C LEU A 433 -4.83 -13.64 11.15
N VAL A 434 -4.26 -12.46 10.95
CA VAL A 434 -3.26 -11.86 11.84
C VAL A 434 -3.83 -10.75 12.73
N THR A 435 -4.87 -10.06 12.29
CA THR A 435 -5.55 -9.07 13.10
C THR A 435 -7.06 -9.06 12.79
N GLY A 436 -7.85 -9.21 13.83
CA GLY A 436 -9.31 -9.04 13.74
C GLY A 436 -9.68 -7.56 13.62
N LYS A 437 -10.88 -7.26 13.08
CA LYS A 437 -11.40 -5.88 13.04
C LYS A 437 -11.58 -5.30 14.43
N PRO A 438 -11.37 -4.04 14.58
CA PRO A 438 -10.26 -3.40 15.29
C PRO A 438 -10.30 -3.82 16.75
N VAL A 439 -9.71 -4.94 17.07
CA VAL A 439 -9.59 -5.37 18.47
C VAL A 439 -8.31 -4.74 19.01
N SER A 440 -8.39 -3.45 19.30
CA SER A 440 -7.33 -2.71 20.00
C SER A 440 -6.81 -3.42 21.26
N THR A 441 -7.65 -4.28 21.86
CA THR A 441 -7.30 -5.04 23.07
C THR A 441 -6.37 -6.21 22.83
N GLN A 442 -6.18 -6.68 21.59
CA GLN A 442 -5.29 -7.80 21.27
C GLN A 442 -3.88 -7.36 20.87
N LEU A 443 -3.70 -6.09 20.53
CA LEU A 443 -2.38 -5.55 20.20
C LEU A 443 -1.62 -5.16 21.48
N PRO A 444 -0.29 -5.37 21.52
CA PRO A 444 0.52 -4.89 22.64
C PRO A 444 0.65 -3.36 22.62
N PRO A 445 0.94 -2.70 23.77
CA PRO A 445 1.37 -1.32 23.75
C PRO A 445 2.63 -1.15 22.86
N PRO A 446 2.75 -0.09 22.08
CA PRO A 446 1.85 1.07 21.97
C PRO A 446 0.68 0.88 20.99
N PHE A 447 0.60 -0.21 20.25
CA PHE A 447 -0.37 -0.41 19.15
C PHE A 447 -1.83 -0.45 19.60
N ASN A 448 -2.08 -0.92 20.84
CA ASN A 448 -3.43 -0.92 21.44
C ASN A 448 -3.86 0.47 21.96
N GLN A 449 -2.95 1.44 21.95
CA GLN A 449 -3.18 2.78 22.50
C GLN A 449 -3.39 3.82 21.40
N VAL A 450 -3.10 3.48 20.15
CA VAL A 450 -3.46 4.33 19.03
C VAL A 450 -5.00 4.42 18.99
N PRO A 451 -5.58 5.62 19.04
CA PRO A 451 -7.02 5.81 19.02
C PRO A 451 -7.61 5.06 17.84
N ASN A 452 -8.83 4.53 18.01
CA ASN A 452 -9.57 3.86 16.96
C ASN A 452 -9.98 4.92 15.91
N ILE A 453 -9.07 5.21 14.99
CA ILE A 453 -9.15 6.31 14.07
C ILE A 453 -9.96 5.83 12.88
N GLY A 454 -11.14 6.41 12.72
CA GLY A 454 -11.91 6.23 11.50
C GLY A 454 -12.92 5.07 11.51
N GLY A 455 -13.35 4.57 12.68
CA GLY A 455 -14.46 3.62 12.72
C GLY A 455 -14.14 2.25 12.11
N VAL A 456 -15.16 1.56 11.60
CA VAL A 456 -15.07 0.22 10.99
C VAL A 456 -14.40 0.28 9.60
N GLY A 457 -13.18 0.83 9.52
CA GLY A 457 -12.42 0.97 8.28
C GLY A 457 -11.59 -0.26 7.93
N HIS A 458 -11.40 -0.48 6.64
CA HIS A 458 -10.38 -1.40 6.14
C HIS A 458 -9.00 -0.74 6.27
N GLN A 459 -8.01 -1.46 6.78
CA GLN A 459 -6.63 -0.94 6.85
C GLN A 459 -5.93 -1.12 5.51
N VAL A 460 -6.08 -2.27 4.87
CA VAL A 460 -5.60 -2.54 3.51
C VAL A 460 -6.75 -2.28 2.55
N HIS A 461 -6.69 -1.17 1.85
CA HIS A 461 -7.71 -0.76 0.88
C HIS A 461 -7.18 -0.82 -0.56
N HIS A 462 -5.99 -1.31 -0.75
CA HIS A 462 -5.47 -1.64 -2.07
C HIS A 462 -6.35 -2.64 -2.83
N LYS A 463 -6.27 -2.60 -4.13
CA LYS A 463 -6.93 -3.49 -5.07
C LYS A 463 -5.94 -3.75 -6.21
N PHE A 464 -4.90 -4.53 -5.93
CA PHE A 464 -3.94 -4.88 -6.96
C PHE A 464 -3.45 -6.32 -6.89
N VAL A 465 -3.13 -6.85 -8.06
CA VAL A 465 -2.47 -8.13 -8.27
C VAL A 465 -1.31 -7.93 -9.25
N VAL A 466 -0.12 -8.34 -8.86
CA VAL A 466 1.09 -8.33 -9.69
C VAL A 466 1.40 -9.74 -10.12
N CYS A 467 1.55 -9.97 -11.42
CA CYS A 467 1.98 -11.25 -11.96
C CYS A 467 3.28 -11.10 -12.74
N GLY A 468 4.24 -11.98 -12.48
CA GLY A 468 5.46 -12.11 -13.27
C GLY A 468 6.40 -10.90 -13.20
N PHE A 469 6.50 -10.19 -12.07
CA PHE A 469 7.37 -8.99 -11.98
C PHE A 469 8.85 -9.31 -12.28
N ASN A 470 9.26 -10.55 -12.07
CA ASN A 470 10.61 -11.06 -12.33
C ASN A 470 10.75 -11.78 -13.68
N GLY A 471 9.67 -11.79 -14.49
CA GLY A 471 9.61 -12.51 -15.75
C GLY A 471 9.59 -11.59 -16.99
N PRO A 472 9.49 -12.19 -18.19
CA PRO A 472 9.49 -11.42 -19.44
C PRO A 472 8.16 -10.74 -19.78
N ASP A 473 7.09 -11.07 -19.07
CA ASP A 473 5.72 -10.58 -19.32
C ASP A 473 5.07 -10.10 -18.01
N PRO A 474 5.61 -9.04 -17.37
CA PRO A 474 5.07 -8.52 -16.13
C PRO A 474 3.75 -7.79 -16.36
N VAL A 475 2.81 -7.94 -15.41
CA VAL A 475 1.55 -7.18 -15.42
C VAL A 475 1.08 -6.84 -14.02
N VAL A 476 0.55 -5.63 -13.87
CA VAL A 476 -0.15 -5.18 -12.67
C VAL A 476 -1.61 -4.95 -13.01
N TYR A 477 -2.51 -5.66 -12.36
CA TYR A 477 -3.93 -5.33 -12.33
C TYR A 477 -4.18 -4.44 -11.12
N CYS A 478 -4.72 -3.23 -11.35
CA CYS A 478 -4.96 -2.25 -10.28
C CYS A 478 -6.08 -1.28 -10.65
N GLY A 479 -6.41 -0.36 -9.74
CA GLY A 479 -7.45 0.66 -9.95
C GLY A 479 -8.39 0.79 -8.76
N SER A 480 -9.64 1.15 -9.00
CA SER A 480 -10.67 1.23 -7.96
C SER A 480 -11.49 -0.06 -7.81
N SER A 481 -11.46 -0.95 -8.80
CA SER A 481 -12.18 -2.23 -8.82
C SER A 481 -11.74 -3.16 -7.68
N ASN A 482 -12.72 -3.75 -6.98
CA ASN A 482 -12.47 -4.75 -5.94
C ASN A 482 -12.22 -6.16 -6.50
N LEU A 483 -12.03 -6.33 -7.80
CA LEU A 483 -11.75 -7.62 -8.47
C LEU A 483 -12.80 -8.69 -8.17
N ALA A 484 -14.06 -8.29 -8.08
CA ALA A 484 -15.17 -9.18 -7.75
C ALA A 484 -16.38 -8.88 -8.66
N LEU A 485 -17.08 -9.93 -9.10
CA LEU A 485 -18.16 -9.86 -10.09
C LEU A 485 -19.22 -8.80 -9.72
N GLY A 486 -19.71 -8.82 -8.49
CA GLY A 486 -20.71 -7.86 -8.06
C GLY A 486 -20.23 -6.40 -8.02
N GLY A 487 -18.92 -6.14 -7.99
CA GLY A 487 -18.34 -4.80 -8.18
C GLY A 487 -18.34 -4.42 -9.66
N GLU A 488 -17.86 -5.30 -10.51
CA GLU A 488 -17.81 -5.09 -11.97
C GLU A 488 -19.20 -4.93 -12.60
N GLU A 489 -20.24 -5.51 -12.02
CA GLU A 489 -21.61 -5.38 -12.51
C GLU A 489 -22.37 -4.18 -11.95
N GLU A 490 -22.04 -3.72 -10.74
CA GLU A 490 -22.90 -2.81 -9.99
C GLU A 490 -22.28 -1.45 -9.67
N ASN A 491 -20.95 -1.34 -9.67
CA ASN A 491 -20.28 -0.10 -9.31
C ASN A 491 -19.73 0.62 -10.53
N GLY A 492 -19.60 1.95 -10.43
CA GLY A 492 -18.70 2.71 -11.30
C GLY A 492 -17.29 2.57 -10.76
N ASP A 493 -16.48 1.81 -11.48
CA ASP A 493 -15.08 1.53 -11.14
C ASP A 493 -14.22 1.53 -12.41
N ASN A 494 -12.91 1.59 -12.22
CA ASN A 494 -11.96 1.35 -13.28
C ASN A 494 -10.98 0.24 -12.88
N LEU A 495 -10.58 -0.55 -13.88
CA LEU A 495 -9.60 -1.62 -13.75
C LEU A 495 -8.55 -1.46 -14.85
N LEU A 496 -7.30 -1.37 -14.45
CA LEU A 496 -6.14 -1.23 -15.33
C LEU A 496 -5.35 -2.53 -15.35
N ALA A 497 -4.82 -2.89 -16.52
CA ALA A 497 -3.75 -3.87 -16.70
C ALA A 497 -2.55 -3.15 -17.28
N ILE A 498 -1.47 -2.99 -16.50
CA ILE A 498 -0.26 -2.26 -16.87
C ILE A 498 0.86 -3.27 -17.10
N HIS A 499 1.35 -3.37 -18.33
CA HIS A 499 2.43 -4.28 -18.73
C HIS A 499 3.77 -3.55 -18.71
N ASP A 500 4.39 -3.50 -17.53
CA ASP A 500 5.69 -2.86 -17.32
C ASP A 500 6.42 -3.46 -16.12
N GLY A 501 7.71 -3.75 -16.26
CA GLY A 501 8.52 -4.40 -15.24
C GLY A 501 8.81 -3.51 -14.03
N ASP A 502 9.04 -2.22 -14.24
CA ASP A 502 9.34 -1.31 -13.14
C ASP A 502 8.08 -1.01 -12.33
N VAL A 503 6.93 -0.79 -13.00
CA VAL A 503 5.63 -0.65 -12.34
C VAL A 503 5.31 -1.91 -11.54
N ALA A 504 5.50 -3.10 -12.12
CA ALA A 504 5.27 -4.36 -11.44
C ALA A 504 6.19 -4.53 -10.22
N THR A 505 7.45 -4.13 -10.33
CA THR A 505 8.42 -4.18 -9.23
C THR A 505 8.00 -3.27 -8.07
N VAL A 506 7.56 -2.05 -8.35
CA VAL A 506 7.14 -1.10 -7.31
C VAL A 506 5.90 -1.60 -6.56
N PHE A 507 4.90 -2.14 -7.26
CA PHE A 507 3.74 -2.77 -6.60
C PHE A 507 4.11 -4.05 -5.84
N ALA A 508 5.09 -4.83 -6.33
CA ALA A 508 5.60 -6.00 -5.62
C ALA A 508 6.29 -5.59 -4.30
N ILE A 509 7.08 -4.52 -4.31
CA ILE A 509 7.71 -3.94 -3.10
C ILE A 509 6.64 -3.51 -2.11
N GLU A 510 5.58 -2.83 -2.56
CA GLU A 510 4.47 -2.42 -1.70
C GLU A 510 3.80 -3.62 -1.04
N ALA A 511 3.48 -4.69 -1.79
CA ALA A 511 2.92 -5.91 -1.24
C ALA A 511 3.83 -6.54 -0.16
N LEU A 512 5.14 -6.62 -0.42
CA LEU A 512 6.11 -7.16 0.53
C LEU A 512 6.23 -6.30 1.79
N THR A 513 6.21 -4.97 1.63
CA THR A 513 6.26 -4.02 2.76
C THR A 513 5.05 -4.21 3.68
N LEU A 514 3.86 -4.33 3.11
CA LEU A 514 2.63 -4.57 3.87
C LEU A 514 2.66 -5.93 4.58
N VAL A 515 3.07 -7.00 3.89
CA VAL A 515 3.17 -8.34 4.48
C VAL A 515 4.16 -8.34 5.65
N ASP A 516 5.34 -7.76 5.48
CA ASP A 516 6.36 -7.72 6.54
C ASP A 516 5.89 -6.87 7.74
N HIS A 517 5.20 -5.76 7.52
CA HIS A 517 4.63 -4.92 8.57
C HIS A 517 3.59 -5.67 9.41
N PHE A 518 2.60 -6.29 8.77
CA PHE A 518 1.53 -6.99 9.49
C PHE A 518 1.97 -8.33 10.08
N ASP A 519 2.93 -9.05 9.48
CA ASP A 519 3.54 -10.25 10.08
C ASP A 519 4.26 -9.90 11.39
N PHE A 520 4.96 -8.77 11.43
CA PHE A 520 5.57 -8.27 12.66
C PHE A 520 4.52 -7.96 13.74
N LEU A 521 3.42 -7.28 13.38
CA LEU A 521 2.34 -6.98 14.31
C LEU A 521 1.69 -8.24 14.88
N ASP A 522 1.44 -9.26 14.04
CA ASP A 522 0.87 -10.55 14.46
C ASP A 522 1.78 -11.28 15.47
N ARG A 523 3.06 -11.36 15.17
CA ARG A 523 4.04 -11.96 16.10
C ARG A 523 4.05 -11.21 17.42
N SER A 524 4.02 -9.87 17.38
CA SER A 524 3.95 -9.02 18.56
C SER A 524 2.70 -9.26 19.42
N ALA A 525 1.57 -9.53 18.78
CA ALA A 525 0.31 -9.83 19.47
C ALA A 525 0.29 -11.24 20.09
N LYS A 526 0.77 -12.25 19.36
CA LYS A 526 0.78 -13.67 19.81
C LYS A 526 1.69 -13.90 21.00
N GLY A 527 2.80 -13.17 21.15
CA GLY A 527 3.68 -13.25 22.30
C GLY A 527 3.03 -12.93 23.64
N LYS A 528 1.89 -12.22 23.65
CA LYS A 528 1.12 -11.87 24.88
C LYS A 528 -0.13 -12.72 25.11
N GLY A 529 -0.62 -13.44 24.12
CA GLY A 529 -1.94 -14.12 24.13
C GLY A 529 -1.92 -15.62 24.32
N ALA A 530 -0.77 -16.28 24.30
CA ALA A 530 -0.68 -17.73 24.47
C ALA A 530 -1.01 -18.11 25.91
N LYS A 531 -2.29 -18.42 26.18
CA LYS A 531 -2.77 -19.12 27.41
C LYS A 531 -2.29 -20.59 27.45
N LYS A 532 -1.11 -20.91 26.96
CA LYS A 532 -0.42 -22.13 27.38
C LYS A 532 0.36 -21.76 28.63
N LYS A 533 0.02 -22.44 29.76
CA LYS A 533 0.80 -22.35 30.98
C LYS A 533 2.29 -22.39 30.59
N PRO A 534 3.08 -21.34 30.92
CA PRO A 534 4.50 -21.40 30.68
C PRO A 534 5.06 -22.59 31.44
N PRO A 535 6.07 -23.29 30.90
CA PRO A 535 6.78 -24.30 31.68
C PRO A 535 7.22 -23.71 33.02
N PRO A 536 7.23 -24.47 34.10
CA PRO A 536 7.36 -23.96 35.46
C PRO A 536 8.63 -23.12 35.78
N ALA A 537 9.59 -23.04 34.88
CA ALA A 537 10.90 -22.41 35.09
C ALA A 537 11.03 -20.96 34.54
N LEU A 538 10.00 -20.36 33.89
CA LEU A 538 10.15 -19.10 33.17
C LEU A 538 9.17 -18.02 33.67
N LYS A 539 9.48 -17.47 34.86
CA LYS A 539 8.69 -16.40 35.51
C LYS A 539 9.15 -14.97 35.21
N THR A 540 9.94 -14.72 34.17
CA THR A 540 10.42 -13.38 33.82
C THR A 540 9.85 -12.88 32.52
N ALA A 541 9.74 -11.55 32.34
CA ALA A 541 9.32 -10.89 31.11
C ALA A 541 10.11 -11.36 29.86
N ALA A 542 11.32 -11.87 30.04
CA ALA A 542 12.18 -12.47 29.03
C ALA A 542 11.59 -13.76 28.42
N ALA A 543 10.80 -14.52 29.18
CA ALA A 543 10.22 -15.79 28.72
C ALA A 543 9.05 -15.65 27.75
N VAL A 544 8.43 -14.49 27.75
CA VAL A 544 7.39 -14.14 26.76
C VAL A 544 8.01 -13.88 25.38
N ALA A 545 9.32 -13.68 25.34
CA ALA A 545 10.10 -13.30 24.18
C ALA A 545 10.79 -14.46 23.44
N ALA A 546 10.60 -15.73 23.82
CA ALA A 546 11.28 -16.91 23.26
C ALA A 546 10.95 -17.26 21.80
N GLY A 547 10.64 -16.33 20.97
CA GLY A 547 10.51 -16.36 19.51
C GLY A 547 10.94 -15.03 18.88
N TRP A 548 11.51 -14.14 19.68
CA TRP A 548 11.83 -12.75 19.35
C TRP A 548 13.32 -12.48 19.25
N PHE A 549 14.13 -13.51 19.39
CA PHE A 549 15.56 -13.39 19.31
C PHE A 549 16.09 -14.06 18.06
N LEU A 550 17.21 -13.53 17.57
CA LEU A 550 17.97 -14.15 16.51
C LEU A 550 18.59 -15.46 17.02
N SER A 551 18.62 -16.47 16.14
CA SER A 551 19.39 -17.68 16.38
C SER A 551 20.89 -17.39 16.41
N THR A 552 21.62 -18.09 17.25
CA THR A 552 23.08 -18.06 17.32
C THR A 552 23.74 -19.18 16.52
N ASP A 553 22.98 -19.81 15.59
CA ASP A 553 23.45 -20.83 14.66
C ASP A 553 22.90 -20.56 13.24
N ASP A 554 23.34 -21.35 12.25
CA ASP A 554 22.97 -21.20 10.85
C ASP A 554 21.66 -21.92 10.44
N LYS A 555 20.95 -22.54 11.39
CA LYS A 555 19.73 -23.33 11.12
C LYS A 555 18.61 -22.46 10.51
N TRP A 556 18.59 -21.16 10.79
CA TRP A 556 17.63 -20.24 10.17
C TRP A 556 17.71 -20.25 8.64
N ALA A 557 18.91 -20.55 8.07
CA ALA A 557 19.15 -20.55 6.63
C ALA A 557 18.77 -21.89 5.96
N GLU A 558 18.62 -22.99 6.72
CA GLU A 558 18.39 -24.34 6.14
C GLU A 558 17.19 -24.40 5.19
N LYS A 559 16.08 -23.76 5.58
CA LYS A 559 14.86 -23.70 4.77
C LYS A 559 15.06 -23.05 3.39
N TYR A 560 16.00 -22.14 3.25
CA TYR A 560 16.30 -21.48 1.98
C TYR A 560 17.11 -22.35 1.01
N PHE A 561 17.68 -23.44 1.50
CA PHE A 561 18.47 -24.41 0.72
C PHE A 561 17.78 -25.77 0.56
N ASP A 562 16.66 -26.01 1.22
CA ASP A 562 15.84 -27.21 1.02
C ASP A 562 14.89 -27.00 -0.18
N PRO A 563 15.06 -27.75 -1.29
CA PRO A 563 14.18 -27.60 -2.46
C PRO A 563 12.71 -27.95 -2.19
N LYS A 564 12.42 -28.63 -1.06
CA LYS A 564 11.07 -28.97 -0.63
C LYS A 564 10.42 -27.87 0.19
N ASP A 565 11.21 -26.94 0.72
CA ASP A 565 10.71 -25.80 1.47
C ASP A 565 10.45 -24.63 0.51
N LEU A 566 9.26 -24.02 0.62
CA LEU A 566 8.87 -22.90 -0.23
C LEU A 566 9.80 -21.68 -0.09
N HIS A 567 10.50 -21.51 1.05
CA HIS A 567 11.47 -20.45 1.23
C HIS A 567 12.71 -20.58 0.32
N SER A 568 12.94 -21.76 -0.29
CA SER A 568 13.99 -21.90 -1.31
C SER A 568 13.78 -20.95 -2.50
N VAL A 569 12.52 -20.62 -2.80
CA VAL A 569 12.13 -19.69 -3.85
C VAL A 569 12.62 -18.26 -3.57
N ASP A 570 12.55 -17.80 -2.31
CA ASP A 570 13.10 -16.48 -1.91
C ASP A 570 14.58 -16.39 -2.29
N ARG A 571 15.37 -17.42 -1.92
CA ARG A 571 16.79 -17.43 -2.24
C ARG A 571 17.05 -17.47 -3.75
N LEU A 572 16.27 -18.25 -4.50
CA LEU A 572 16.46 -18.36 -5.96
C LEU A 572 16.15 -17.05 -6.68
N LEU A 573 15.25 -16.23 -6.12
CA LEU A 573 14.82 -14.98 -6.73
C LEU A 573 15.74 -13.80 -6.36
N PHE A 574 16.29 -13.78 -5.13
CA PHE A 574 17.01 -12.61 -4.58
C PHE A 574 18.49 -12.88 -4.26
N ALA A 575 19.07 -14.02 -4.62
CA ALA A 575 20.48 -14.36 -4.35
C ALA A 575 21.33 -14.58 -5.60
#